data_d94011e3447f7c199f04237061d09adb
#
_entry.id   d94011e3447f7c199f04237061d09adb
#
_cell.length_a   1.000
_cell.length_b   1.000
_cell.length_c   1.000
_cell.angle_alpha   90.00
_cell.angle_beta   90.00
_cell.angle_gamma   90.00
#
_symmetry.space_group_name_H-M   'P 1'
#
loop_
_entity.id
_entity.type
_entity.pdbx_description
1 polymer ?
#
loop_
_entity_poly.entity_id
_entity_poly.type
_entity_poly.pdbx_seq_one_letter_code
_entity_poly.pdbx_strand_id
1 'polypeptide(L)'
;MEYKVLIRVFVPEIEEEYEMYIPINKTVGEITKSLGQLITAMSGIYPPEKNLFLYNRHSSTIYSRNLLIRETDIRNGTELVVIS
;
A
#
# COMPACT_ATOMS: atom_id res chain seq x y z
N MET A 1 9.58 12.04 -16.70
CA MET A 1 8.21 11.53 -16.55
C MET A 1 8.12 10.61 -15.35
N GLU A 2 7.17 10.86 -14.49
CA GLU A 2 7.03 10.08 -13.25
C GLU A 2 6.04 8.94 -13.43
N TYR A 3 6.52 7.73 -13.24
CA TYR A 3 5.66 6.55 -13.25
C TYR A 3 5.49 5.95 -11.86
N LYS A 4 6.09 6.59 -10.85
CA LYS A 4 6.05 6.14 -9.47
C LYS A 4 5.77 7.30 -8.56
N VAL A 5 5.18 6.99 -7.41
CA VAL A 5 4.97 7.97 -6.35
C VAL A 5 5.61 7.44 -5.07
N LEU A 6 6.14 8.36 -4.29
CA LEU A 6 6.73 8.03 -2.99
C LEU A 6 5.63 8.07 -1.95
N ILE A 7 5.43 6.95 -1.28
CA ILE A 7 4.39 6.84 -0.26
C ILE A 7 5.00 6.39 1.07
N ARG A 8 4.26 6.62 2.12
CA ARG A 8 4.58 6.10 3.44
C ARG A 8 3.49 5.12 3.82
N VAL A 9 3.88 3.90 4.19
CA VAL A 9 2.96 2.81 4.49
C VAL A 9 3.10 2.43 5.96
N PHE A 10 2.01 2.49 6.69
CA PHE A 10 1.95 2.05 8.07
C PHE A 10 1.25 0.70 8.13
N VAL A 11 1.85 -0.25 8.87
CA VAL A 11 1.31 -1.60 9.05
C VAL A 11 1.04 -1.81 10.53
N PRO A 12 -0.20 -1.53 11.00
CA PRO A 12 -0.50 -1.56 12.44
C PRO A 12 -0.24 -2.91 13.11
N GLU A 13 -0.48 -4.00 12.40
CA GLU A 13 -0.35 -5.35 12.98
C GLU A 13 1.06 -5.64 13.48
N ILE A 14 2.06 -5.04 12.88
CA ILE A 14 3.45 -5.23 13.27
C ILE A 14 4.10 -3.93 13.74
N GLU A 15 3.31 -2.86 13.83
CA GLU A 15 3.75 -1.54 14.30
C GLU A 15 4.97 -1.03 13.55
N GLU A 16 4.97 -1.23 12.23
CA GLU A 16 6.06 -0.80 11.37
C GLU A 16 5.58 0.22 10.34
N GLU A 17 6.48 1.09 9.93
CA GLU A 17 6.21 2.08 8.91
C GLU A 17 7.33 2.02 7.87
N TYR A 18 6.94 2.07 6.60
CA TYR A 18 7.89 1.99 5.50
C TYR A 18 7.67 3.15 4.55
N GLU A 19 8.74 3.60 3.94
CA GLU A 19 8.66 4.60 2.88
C GLU A 19 9.15 3.94 1.60
N MET A 20 8.38 4.06 0.52
CA MET A 20 8.72 3.37 -0.71
C MET A 20 8.06 4.02 -1.92
N TYR A 21 8.62 3.74 -3.09
CA TYR A 21 8.01 4.12 -4.36
C TYR A 21 7.09 3.01 -4.84
N ILE A 22 5.92 3.40 -5.34
CA ILE A 22 5.01 2.44 -5.98
C ILE A 22 4.69 2.92 -7.39
N PRO A 23 4.53 1.99 -8.35
CA PRO A 23 4.17 2.36 -9.71
C PRO A 23 2.71 2.80 -9.79
N ILE A 24 2.45 3.83 -10.60
CA ILE A 24 1.10 4.38 -10.72
C ILE A 24 0.25 3.67 -11.75
N ASN A 25 0.85 2.80 -12.56
CA ASN A 25 0.14 2.06 -13.61
C ASN A 25 -0.25 0.64 -13.18
N LYS A 26 -0.20 0.36 -11.88
CA LYS A 26 -0.66 -0.89 -11.30
C LYS A 26 -1.94 -0.64 -10.51
N THR A 27 -2.74 -1.69 -10.34
CA THR A 27 -3.96 -1.56 -9.55
C THR A 27 -3.65 -1.57 -8.06
N VAL A 28 -4.59 -1.04 -7.27
CA VAL A 28 -4.49 -1.09 -5.82
C VAL A 28 -4.32 -2.54 -5.35
N GLY A 29 -5.07 -3.48 -5.96
CA GLY A 29 -4.96 -4.89 -5.61
C GLY A 29 -3.57 -5.46 -5.84
N GLU A 30 -2.96 -5.12 -6.97
CA GLU A 30 -1.60 -5.56 -7.28
C GLU A 30 -0.59 -4.98 -6.29
N ILE A 31 -0.76 -3.72 -5.94
CA ILE A 31 0.13 -3.05 -4.99
C ILE A 31 -0.01 -3.66 -3.60
N THR A 32 -1.25 -3.90 -3.13
CA THR A 32 -1.44 -4.49 -1.81
C THR A 32 -0.87 -5.90 -1.73
N LYS A 33 -1.00 -6.68 -2.80
CA LYS A 33 -0.42 -8.02 -2.85
C LYS A 33 1.11 -7.95 -2.75
N SER A 34 1.72 -7.06 -3.51
CA SER A 34 3.17 -6.87 -3.49
C SER A 34 3.64 -6.38 -2.13
N LEU A 35 2.89 -5.46 -1.51
CA LEU A 35 3.21 -4.97 -0.17
C LEU A 35 3.17 -6.10 0.85
N GLY A 36 2.14 -6.95 0.79
CA GLY A 36 2.04 -8.09 1.69
C GLY A 36 3.23 -9.01 1.59
N GLN A 37 3.67 -9.31 0.36
CA GLN A 37 4.83 -10.17 0.13
C GLN A 37 6.10 -9.51 0.66
N LEU A 38 6.28 -8.22 0.41
CA LEU A 38 7.46 -7.49 0.85
C LEU A 38 7.52 -7.41 2.36
N ILE A 39 6.41 -7.10 3.00
CA ILE A 39 6.33 -7.00 4.46
C ILE A 39 6.63 -8.34 5.09
N THR A 40 6.10 -9.43 4.54
CA THR A 40 6.39 -10.78 5.03
C THR A 40 7.88 -11.11 4.91
N ALA A 41 8.47 -10.74 3.77
CA ALA A 41 9.90 -10.98 3.57
C ALA A 41 10.77 -10.20 4.55
N MET A 42 10.34 -8.99 4.91
CA MET A 42 11.12 -8.12 5.80
C MET A 42 10.91 -8.45 7.27
N SER A 43 9.67 -8.76 7.67
CA SER A 43 9.33 -9.00 9.07
C SER A 43 9.32 -10.47 9.46
N GLY A 44 9.05 -11.34 8.48
CA GLY A 44 8.96 -12.77 8.70
C GLY A 44 7.67 -13.26 9.36
N ILE A 45 6.75 -12.35 9.69
CA ILE A 45 5.57 -12.72 10.47
C ILE A 45 4.23 -12.35 9.83
N TYR A 46 4.25 -11.54 8.79
CA TYR A 46 3.01 -11.07 8.16
C TYR A 46 2.54 -12.10 7.13
N PRO A 47 1.37 -12.73 7.31
CA PRO A 47 0.97 -13.82 6.40
C PRO A 47 0.63 -13.30 5.01
N PRO A 48 1.26 -13.86 3.96
CA PRO A 48 1.07 -13.37 2.59
C PRO A 48 -0.29 -13.71 2.00
N GLU A 49 -0.97 -14.74 2.53
CA GLU A 49 -2.26 -15.17 2.01
C GLU A 49 -3.43 -14.37 2.53
N LYS A 50 -3.22 -13.47 3.48
CA LYS A 50 -4.30 -12.63 3.98
C LYS A 50 -4.74 -11.62 2.93
N ASN A 51 -6.06 -11.39 2.85
CA ASN A 51 -6.59 -10.31 2.03
C ASN A 51 -6.29 -8.99 2.72
N LEU A 52 -5.56 -8.14 2.01
CA LEU A 52 -5.15 -6.85 2.54
C LEU A 52 -5.95 -5.74 1.91
N PHE A 53 -6.18 -4.70 2.69
CA PHE A 53 -6.83 -3.49 2.24
C PHE A 53 -5.91 -2.32 2.44
N LEU A 54 -5.99 -1.36 1.53
CA LEU A 54 -5.18 -0.16 1.57
C LEU A 54 -6.12 1.02 1.79
N TYR A 55 -5.85 1.84 2.79
CA TYR A 55 -6.66 3.03 2.99
C TYR A 55 -5.77 4.24 3.30
N ASN A 56 -6.34 5.42 3.05
CA ASN A 56 -5.65 6.68 3.28
C ASN A 56 -5.71 7.00 4.77
N ARG A 57 -4.55 7.23 5.37
CA ARG A 57 -4.43 7.48 6.81
C ARG A 57 -5.20 8.71 7.26
N HIS A 58 -5.27 9.74 6.42
CA HIS A 58 -5.89 11.00 6.79
C HIS A 58 -7.38 11.07 6.47
N SER A 59 -7.78 10.52 5.33
CA SER A 59 -9.19 10.59 4.90
C SER A 59 -9.99 9.35 5.28
N SER A 60 -9.32 8.28 5.70
CA SER A 60 -9.93 6.98 6.00
C SER A 60 -10.63 6.37 4.79
N THR A 61 -10.28 6.80 3.59
CA THR A 61 -10.83 6.24 2.36
C THR A 61 -10.18 4.88 2.08
N ILE A 62 -11.02 3.85 1.92
CA ILE A 62 -10.56 2.52 1.51
C ILE A 62 -10.59 2.49 -0.01
N TYR A 63 -9.47 2.15 -0.61
CA TYR A 63 -9.35 2.16 -2.07
C TYR A 63 -9.89 0.88 -2.69
N SER A 64 -10.62 1.03 -3.79
CA SER A 64 -11.07 -0.10 -4.57
C SER A 64 -9.88 -0.81 -5.19
N ARG A 65 -9.86 -2.14 -5.08
CA ARG A 65 -8.75 -2.95 -5.58
C ARG A 65 -8.60 -2.90 -7.10
N ASN A 66 -9.67 -2.54 -7.80
CA ASN A 66 -9.67 -2.53 -9.26
C ASN A 66 -9.14 -1.24 -9.88
N LEU A 67 -8.98 -0.20 -9.07
CA LEU A 67 -8.48 1.08 -9.58
C LEU A 67 -6.98 1.05 -9.75
N LEU A 68 -6.50 1.72 -10.79
CA LEU A 68 -5.08 1.99 -10.93
C LEU A 68 -4.69 3.04 -9.91
N ILE A 69 -3.44 2.98 -9.45
CA ILE A 69 -2.97 3.98 -8.48
C ILE A 69 -3.17 5.40 -9.03
N ARG A 70 -2.91 5.60 -10.33
CA ARG A 70 -3.09 6.93 -10.94
C ARG A 70 -4.53 7.41 -10.99
N GLU A 71 -5.49 6.50 -10.81
CA GLU A 71 -6.91 6.84 -10.77
C GLU A 71 -7.40 7.20 -9.37
N THR A 72 -6.53 7.10 -8.39
CA THR A 72 -6.84 7.42 -7.00
C THR A 72 -6.26 8.79 -6.66
N ASP A 73 -6.45 9.20 -5.41
CA ASP A 73 -5.84 10.44 -4.91
C ASP A 73 -4.44 10.22 -4.34
N ILE A 74 -3.87 9.03 -4.54
CA ILE A 74 -2.53 8.72 -4.04
C ILE A 74 -1.50 9.50 -4.84
N ARG A 75 -0.67 10.26 -4.13
CA ARG A 75 0.36 11.12 -4.71
C ARG A 75 1.63 11.01 -3.88
N ASN A 76 2.69 11.70 -4.31
CA ASN A 76 3.91 11.79 -3.50
C ASN A 76 3.58 12.33 -2.12
N GLY A 77 4.04 11.64 -1.10
CA GLY A 77 3.82 12.02 0.28
C GLY A 77 2.55 11.48 0.91
N THR A 78 1.72 10.77 0.15
CA THR A 78 0.50 10.16 0.71
C THR A 78 0.87 9.12 1.75
N GLU A 79 0.18 9.15 2.88
CA GLU A 79 0.34 8.18 3.94
C GLU A 79 -0.79 7.16 3.86
N LEU A 80 -0.41 5.90 3.76
CA LEU A 80 -1.34 4.80 3.59
C LEU A 80 -1.22 3.83 4.75
N VAL A 81 -2.31 3.09 4.99
CA VAL A 81 -2.34 2.06 6.03
C VAL A 81 -2.75 0.75 5.37
N VAL A 82 -2.01 -0.31 5.69
CA VAL A 82 -2.31 -1.66 5.20
C VAL A 82 -2.92 -2.44 6.35
N ILE A 83 -4.13 -2.95 6.12
CA ILE A 83 -4.87 -3.73 7.12
C ILE A 83 -5.35 -5.03 6.49
N SER A 84 -5.64 -5.98 7.34
CA SER A 84 -6.20 -7.27 6.90
C SER A 84 -7.56 -7.53 7.53
#